data_ea3d226521204821f50ad619b257e9aa
#
_entry.id   ea3d226521204821f50ad619b257e9aa
#
_cell.length_a   1.000
_cell.length_b   1.000
_cell.length_c   1.000
_cell.angle_alpha   90.00
_cell.angle_beta   90.00
_cell.angle_gamma   90.00
#
_symmetry.space_group_name_H-M   'P 1'
#
loop_
_entity.id
_entity.type
_entity.pdbx_description
1 polymer ?
#
loop_
_entity_poly.entity_id
_entity_poly.type
_entity_poly.pdbx_seq_one_letter_code
_entity_poly.pdbx_strand_id
1 'polypeptide(L)'
;MSIYLYNVYRNPNVGLFLKASERVLLIPYGYPERKGKLMAEMLKVNFYYASAGGGRLLGPLLAINTYGALITKFATDEEIMSLEKSINVPVERLDSIYTSVGNLLLVNDYGGIASPILSDREIEQASKVLKIKLIRMPIAGYFQVGAVGIATNNGAMLHPMTSEEELKKAREILGVDVDVGSVNGGVPFVASGIVGNTNGLIVGKSTTGPELMIISRVFKFEGNPVKHVKTLED
;
A
#
# COMPACT_ATOMS: atom_id res chain seq x y z
N MET A 1 -14.52 -11.71 0.57
CA MET A 1 -13.69 -10.49 0.62
C MET A 1 -14.53 -9.35 1.17
N SER A 2 -14.03 -8.45 2.00
CA SER A 2 -14.81 -7.36 2.59
C SER A 2 -14.03 -6.06 2.63
N ILE A 3 -14.75 -4.93 2.55
CA ILE A 3 -14.21 -3.59 2.76
C ILE A 3 -14.60 -3.16 4.17
N TYR A 4 -13.63 -2.67 4.92
CA TYR A 4 -13.81 -2.22 6.30
C TYR A 4 -13.53 -0.72 6.39
N LEU A 5 -14.53 0.06 6.78
CA LEU A 5 -14.37 1.49 7.03
C LEU A 5 -13.77 1.71 8.41
N TYR A 6 -12.62 2.36 8.43
CA TYR A 6 -11.87 2.56 9.66
C TYR A 6 -11.07 3.88 9.67
N ASN A 7 -10.75 4.36 10.86
CA ASN A 7 -9.83 5.48 11.07
C ASN A 7 -8.67 5.04 11.97
N VAL A 8 -7.47 5.44 11.62
CA VAL A 8 -6.26 5.22 12.45
C VAL A 8 -5.91 6.54 13.11
N TYR A 9 -5.80 6.57 14.45
CA TYR A 9 -5.62 7.81 15.21
C TYR A 9 -6.68 8.88 14.90
N ARG A 10 -7.95 8.48 14.70
CA ARG A 10 -9.06 9.33 14.26
C ARG A 10 -8.84 10.00 12.90
N ASN A 11 -7.89 9.51 12.11
CA ASN A 11 -7.55 10.01 10.78
C ASN A 11 -8.01 9.02 9.71
N PRO A 12 -8.78 9.44 8.68
CA PRO A 12 -9.23 8.56 7.60
C PRO A 12 -8.10 8.17 6.64
N ASN A 13 -6.95 8.82 6.68
CA ASN A 13 -5.80 8.46 5.87
C ASN A 13 -5.05 7.25 6.47
N VAL A 14 -5.72 6.11 6.50
CA VAL A 14 -5.23 4.87 7.12
C VAL A 14 -3.91 4.39 6.54
N GLY A 15 -3.70 4.59 5.24
CA GLY A 15 -2.50 4.19 4.52
C GLY A 15 -1.26 5.04 4.83
N LEU A 16 -1.38 6.15 5.54
CA LEU A 16 -0.21 6.84 6.09
C LEU A 16 0.43 6.06 7.23
N PHE A 17 -0.39 5.37 8.03
CA PHE A 17 0.04 4.72 9.27
C PHE A 17 0.24 3.21 9.11
N LEU A 18 -0.54 2.58 8.25
CA LEU A 18 -0.54 1.15 8.04
C LEU A 18 0.17 0.79 6.73
N LYS A 19 0.74 -0.42 6.69
CA LYS A 19 1.22 -1.02 5.44
C LYS A 19 0.89 -2.51 5.44
N ALA A 20 0.47 -3.06 4.32
CA ALA A 20 0.16 -4.48 4.20
C ALA A 20 0.82 -5.10 2.97
N SER A 21 1.04 -6.40 3.04
CA SER A 21 1.28 -7.30 1.93
C SER A 21 0.25 -8.45 1.98
N GLU A 22 0.40 -9.42 1.10
CA GLU A 22 -0.47 -10.61 1.12
C GLU A 22 -0.29 -11.48 2.38
N ARG A 23 0.79 -11.27 3.17
CA ARG A 23 1.14 -12.10 4.32
C ARG A 23 1.11 -11.40 5.66
N VAL A 24 1.28 -10.08 5.68
CA VAL A 24 1.44 -9.33 6.93
C VAL A 24 0.73 -7.99 6.88
N LEU A 25 0.33 -7.52 8.06
CA LEU A 25 -0.08 -6.15 8.33
C LEU A 25 0.93 -5.50 9.27
N LEU A 26 1.48 -4.37 8.88
CA LEU A 26 2.36 -3.56 9.72
C LEU A 26 1.56 -2.41 10.33
N ILE A 27 1.69 -2.26 11.64
CA ILE A 27 1.05 -1.20 12.42
C ILE A 27 2.11 -0.43 13.22
N PRO A 28 1.92 0.87 13.51
CA PRO A 28 2.92 1.63 14.25
C PRO A 28 3.02 1.18 15.70
N TYR A 29 4.22 1.26 16.29
CA TYR A 29 4.43 1.03 17.72
C TYR A 29 3.49 1.91 18.55
N GLY A 30 2.96 1.33 19.64
CA GLY A 30 2.02 2.00 20.54
C GLY A 30 0.58 2.06 20.02
N TYR A 31 0.27 1.50 18.86
CA TYR A 31 -1.12 1.32 18.43
C TYR A 31 -1.79 0.20 19.24
N PRO A 32 -3.06 0.34 19.68
CA PRO A 32 -3.70 -0.65 20.54
C PRO A 32 -3.74 -2.06 19.92
N GLU A 33 -3.25 -3.05 20.66
CA GLU A 33 -3.14 -4.44 20.20
C GLU A 33 -4.48 -5.02 19.74
N ARG A 34 -5.57 -4.75 20.50
CA ARG A 34 -6.93 -5.19 20.16
C ARG A 34 -7.33 -4.70 18.75
N LYS A 35 -6.99 -3.46 18.39
CA LYS A 35 -7.29 -2.88 17.08
C LYS A 35 -6.39 -3.50 16.00
N GLY A 36 -5.13 -3.79 16.31
CA GLY A 36 -4.23 -4.52 15.42
C GLY A 36 -4.74 -5.92 15.10
N LYS A 37 -5.16 -6.69 16.12
CA LYS A 37 -5.77 -8.02 15.93
C LYS A 37 -7.01 -7.96 15.03
N LEU A 38 -7.91 -7.01 15.28
CA LEU A 38 -9.10 -6.83 14.48
C LEU A 38 -8.80 -6.57 13.00
N MET A 39 -7.85 -5.67 12.72
CA MET A 39 -7.41 -5.38 11.34
C MET A 39 -6.72 -6.57 10.68
N ALA A 40 -5.93 -7.32 11.43
CA ALA A 40 -5.27 -8.54 10.95
C ALA A 40 -6.27 -9.63 10.57
N GLU A 41 -7.32 -9.83 11.37
CA GLU A 41 -8.44 -10.72 11.05
C GLU A 41 -9.16 -10.32 9.76
N MET A 42 -9.36 -9.01 9.52
CA MET A 42 -9.97 -8.51 8.30
C MET A 42 -9.17 -8.85 7.06
N LEU A 43 -7.86 -8.76 7.15
CA LEU A 43 -6.92 -9.05 6.07
C LEU A 43 -6.49 -10.52 6.05
N LYS A 44 -6.90 -11.32 7.04
CA LYS A 44 -6.52 -12.74 7.24
C LYS A 44 -5.01 -12.94 7.26
N VAL A 45 -4.30 -12.06 7.97
CA VAL A 45 -2.85 -12.09 8.13
C VAL A 45 -2.45 -11.89 9.59
N ASN A 46 -1.20 -12.11 9.92
CA ASN A 46 -0.64 -11.66 11.20
C ASN A 46 -0.30 -10.15 11.12
N PHE A 47 -0.40 -9.46 12.25
CA PHE A 47 0.12 -8.10 12.34
C PHE A 47 1.41 -8.05 13.16
N TYR A 48 2.23 -7.06 12.83
CA TYR A 48 3.47 -6.79 13.55
C TYR A 48 3.61 -5.29 13.76
N TYR A 49 4.21 -4.92 14.89
CA TYR A 49 4.58 -3.53 15.14
C TYR A 49 5.82 -3.16 14.35
N ALA A 50 5.80 -1.96 13.78
CA ALA A 50 6.92 -1.42 13.02
C ALA A 50 7.08 0.09 13.28
N SER A 51 8.28 0.58 13.06
CA SER A 51 8.60 2.00 12.86
C SER A 51 9.50 2.13 11.63
N ALA A 52 9.58 3.30 11.10
CA ALA A 52 10.43 3.62 9.97
C ALA A 52 11.11 4.97 10.23
N GLY A 53 12.41 4.95 10.56
CA GLY A 53 13.15 6.14 10.97
C GLY A 53 12.60 6.77 12.26
N GLY A 54 12.22 5.95 13.24
CA GLY A 54 11.63 6.38 14.51
C GLY A 54 10.19 6.87 14.43
N GLY A 55 9.59 6.86 13.23
CA GLY A 55 8.26 7.42 12.97
C GLY A 55 7.13 6.40 12.95
N ARG A 56 5.88 6.94 12.95
CA ARG A 56 4.64 6.15 12.87
C ARG A 56 4.06 6.10 11.45
N LEU A 57 4.66 6.79 10.49
CA LEU A 57 4.18 6.88 9.11
C LEU A 57 4.81 5.75 8.28
N LEU A 58 4.20 4.57 8.31
CA LEU A 58 4.73 3.40 7.60
C LEU A 58 4.49 3.49 6.08
N GLY A 59 3.34 3.99 5.66
CA GLY A 59 2.96 4.04 4.24
C GLY A 59 3.95 4.75 3.35
N PRO A 60 4.31 6.01 3.62
CA PRO A 60 5.26 6.77 2.81
C PRO A 60 6.71 6.24 2.89
N LEU A 61 7.08 5.60 3.99
CA LEU A 61 8.47 5.27 4.32
C LEU A 61 8.83 3.81 4.05
N LEU A 62 7.86 2.99 3.60
CA LEU A 62 8.06 1.56 3.42
C LEU A 62 7.31 1.04 2.18
N ALA A 63 8.01 0.29 1.32
CA ALA A 63 7.42 -0.50 0.25
C ALA A 63 7.59 -1.99 0.58
N ILE A 64 6.53 -2.80 0.42
CA ILE A 64 6.54 -4.22 0.79
C ILE A 64 5.68 -5.02 -0.17
N ASN A 65 6.13 -6.24 -0.45
CA ASN A 65 5.34 -7.31 -1.05
C ASN A 65 5.58 -8.64 -0.27
N THR A 66 5.18 -9.77 -0.83
CA THR A 66 5.37 -11.08 -0.19
C THR A 66 6.84 -11.50 -0.05
N TYR A 67 7.72 -10.95 -0.87
CA TYR A 67 9.10 -11.43 -1.00
C TYR A 67 10.12 -10.59 -0.24
N GLY A 68 9.83 -9.33 0.06
CA GLY A 68 10.74 -8.43 0.73
C GLY A 68 10.14 -7.07 1.05
N ALA A 69 10.91 -6.26 1.74
CA ALA A 69 10.56 -4.88 2.08
C ALA A 69 11.74 -3.92 1.87
N LEU A 70 11.42 -2.73 1.39
CA LEU A 70 12.33 -1.61 1.31
C LEU A 70 11.87 -0.53 2.28
N ILE A 71 12.79 -0.03 3.07
CA ILE A 71 12.52 0.97 4.10
C ILE A 71 13.35 2.23 3.86
N THR A 72 12.91 3.35 4.41
CA THR A 72 13.63 4.62 4.37
C THR A 72 15.08 4.50 4.83
N LYS A 73 15.97 5.27 4.24
CA LYS A 73 17.39 5.33 4.67
C LYS A 73 17.57 5.77 6.13
N PHE A 74 16.58 6.41 6.74
CA PHE A 74 16.63 6.81 8.15
C PHE A 74 16.28 5.70 9.13
N ALA A 75 15.86 4.53 8.66
CA ALA A 75 15.61 3.40 9.55
C ALA A 75 16.91 2.97 10.26
N THR A 76 16.82 2.66 11.55
CA THR A 76 17.96 2.12 12.30
C THR A 76 18.18 0.65 12.01
N ASP A 77 19.34 0.11 12.37
CA ASP A 77 19.62 -1.33 12.21
C ASP A 77 18.69 -2.16 13.07
N GLU A 78 18.31 -1.67 14.25
CA GLU A 78 17.34 -2.32 15.15
C GLU A 78 15.95 -2.39 14.52
N GLU A 79 15.51 -1.31 13.85
CA GLU A 79 14.22 -1.31 13.13
C GLU A 79 14.21 -2.36 12.02
N ILE A 80 15.29 -2.45 11.24
CA ILE A 80 15.44 -3.41 10.15
C ILE A 80 15.44 -4.84 10.68
N MET A 81 16.32 -5.15 11.64
CA MET A 81 16.44 -6.49 12.22
C MET A 81 15.13 -6.94 12.88
N SER A 82 14.46 -6.04 13.62
CA SER A 82 13.17 -6.32 14.25
C SER A 82 12.09 -6.62 13.22
N LEU A 83 12.02 -5.80 12.16
CA LEU A 83 11.04 -5.99 11.09
C LEU A 83 11.33 -7.27 10.31
N GLU A 84 12.55 -7.51 9.89
CA GLU A 84 12.97 -8.72 9.16
C GLU A 84 12.66 -10.00 9.93
N LYS A 85 12.98 -10.03 11.23
CA LYS A 85 12.63 -11.14 12.12
C LYS A 85 11.12 -11.36 12.21
N SER A 86 10.35 -10.28 12.24
CA SER A 86 8.89 -10.34 12.39
C SER A 86 8.19 -10.84 11.12
N ILE A 87 8.60 -10.35 9.95
CA ILE A 87 7.93 -10.67 8.68
C ILE A 87 8.59 -11.83 7.93
N ASN A 88 9.77 -12.28 8.37
CA ASN A 88 10.54 -13.41 7.82
C ASN A 88 10.82 -13.29 6.31
N VAL A 89 11.12 -12.07 5.85
CA VAL A 89 11.61 -11.76 4.49
C VAL A 89 12.66 -10.66 4.57
N PRO A 90 13.57 -10.54 3.58
CA PRO A 90 14.60 -9.50 3.57
C PRO A 90 14.02 -8.09 3.72
N VAL A 91 14.66 -7.28 4.55
CA VAL A 91 14.35 -5.86 4.74
C VAL A 91 15.62 -5.05 4.51
N GLU A 92 15.61 -4.17 3.51
CA GLU A 92 16.77 -3.34 3.18
C GLU A 92 16.41 -1.85 3.15
N ARG A 93 17.36 -0.99 3.54
CA ARG A 93 17.27 0.43 3.21
C ARG A 93 17.42 0.62 1.71
N LEU A 94 16.59 1.41 1.09
CA LEU A 94 16.86 1.84 -0.28
C LEU A 94 18.06 2.82 -0.24
N ASP A 95 19.13 2.49 -0.96
CA ASP A 95 20.32 3.34 -1.10
C ASP A 95 20.03 4.54 -2.02
N SER A 96 19.28 5.50 -1.50
CA SER A 96 18.73 6.65 -2.23
C SER A 96 18.93 7.96 -1.48
N ILE A 97 19.00 9.06 -2.23
CA ILE A 97 18.87 10.39 -1.64
C ILE A 97 17.45 10.67 -1.17
N TYR A 98 16.46 10.00 -1.75
CA TYR A 98 15.05 10.14 -1.41
C TYR A 98 14.69 9.31 -0.18
N THR A 99 13.81 9.85 0.65
CA THR A 99 13.50 9.26 1.95
C THR A 99 12.17 8.53 1.99
N SER A 100 11.24 8.90 1.11
CA SER A 100 9.86 8.39 1.12
C SER A 100 9.69 7.22 0.14
N VAL A 101 10.40 6.13 0.40
CA VAL A 101 10.45 4.92 -0.45
C VAL A 101 9.06 4.42 -0.84
N GLY A 102 8.12 4.40 0.11
CA GLY A 102 6.75 3.95 -0.13
C GLY A 102 5.98 4.82 -1.12
N ASN A 103 6.34 6.12 -1.24
CA ASN A 103 5.74 7.00 -2.23
C ASN A 103 6.37 6.84 -3.63
N LEU A 104 7.54 6.23 -3.74
CA LEU A 104 8.27 6.09 -4.99
C LEU A 104 8.07 4.75 -5.68
N LEU A 105 7.43 3.79 -5.01
CA LEU A 105 7.22 2.43 -5.49
C LEU A 105 5.76 2.02 -5.30
N LEU A 106 5.10 1.65 -6.39
CA LEU A 106 3.78 1.00 -6.39
C LEU A 106 3.97 -0.45 -6.79
N VAL A 107 3.77 -1.39 -5.87
CA VAL A 107 4.14 -2.79 -6.05
C VAL A 107 3.05 -3.76 -5.59
N ASN A 108 3.01 -4.92 -6.24
CA ASN A 108 2.36 -6.13 -5.76
C ASN A 108 3.34 -7.31 -5.90
N ASP A 109 2.88 -8.57 -5.93
CA ASP A 109 3.77 -9.73 -6.06
C ASP A 109 4.13 -10.07 -7.52
N TYR A 110 3.48 -9.44 -8.50
CA TYR A 110 3.68 -9.72 -9.93
C TYR A 110 4.59 -8.71 -10.61
N GLY A 111 4.61 -7.47 -10.13
CA GLY A 111 5.42 -6.40 -10.71
C GLY A 111 5.28 -5.09 -9.95
N GLY A 112 5.91 -4.05 -10.48
CA GLY A 112 5.81 -2.73 -9.87
C GLY A 112 6.15 -1.58 -10.78
N ILE A 113 5.51 -0.46 -10.48
CA ILE A 113 5.78 0.85 -11.08
C ILE A 113 6.70 1.62 -10.15
N ALA A 114 7.81 2.07 -10.70
CA ALA A 114 8.79 2.85 -9.97
C ALA A 114 8.77 4.32 -10.43
N SER A 115 9.06 5.21 -9.52
CA SER A 115 9.24 6.62 -9.82
C SER A 115 10.31 6.84 -10.89
N PRO A 116 10.09 7.73 -11.87
CA PRO A 116 11.10 8.09 -12.87
C PRO A 116 12.37 8.72 -12.30
N ILE A 117 12.32 9.24 -11.06
CA ILE A 117 13.48 9.89 -10.43
C ILE A 117 14.50 8.89 -9.84
N LEU A 118 14.13 7.62 -9.69
CA LEU A 118 15.04 6.59 -9.21
C LEU A 118 16.07 6.21 -10.27
N SER A 119 17.33 6.08 -9.88
CA SER A 119 18.42 5.64 -10.72
C SER A 119 18.33 4.14 -11.07
N ASP A 120 19.15 3.68 -12.05
CA ASP A 120 19.20 2.27 -12.41
C ASP A 120 19.66 1.40 -11.23
N ARG A 121 20.62 1.86 -10.43
CA ARG A 121 21.11 1.18 -9.23
C ARG A 121 20.00 0.99 -8.19
N GLU A 122 19.20 2.04 -7.94
CA GLU A 122 18.06 1.97 -7.00
C GLU A 122 16.98 1.00 -7.49
N ILE A 123 16.69 1.00 -8.78
CA ILE A 123 15.76 0.06 -9.41
C ILE A 123 16.27 -1.38 -9.32
N GLU A 124 17.54 -1.61 -9.59
CA GLU A 124 18.15 -2.94 -9.49
C GLU A 124 18.10 -3.47 -8.05
N GLN A 125 18.47 -2.65 -7.07
CA GLN A 125 18.36 -3.00 -5.64
C GLN A 125 16.92 -3.33 -5.28
N ALA A 126 15.99 -2.46 -5.64
CA ALA A 126 14.56 -2.63 -5.31
C ALA A 126 13.98 -3.89 -5.97
N SER A 127 14.31 -4.14 -7.23
CA SER A 127 13.87 -5.35 -7.96
C SER A 127 14.41 -6.64 -7.32
N LYS A 128 15.65 -6.62 -6.84
CA LYS A 128 16.28 -7.76 -6.16
C LYS A 128 15.61 -8.08 -4.82
N VAL A 129 15.36 -7.06 -4.00
CA VAL A 129 14.73 -7.23 -2.68
C VAL A 129 13.29 -7.69 -2.82
N LEU A 130 12.52 -7.03 -3.68
CA LEU A 130 11.11 -7.33 -3.89
C LEU A 130 10.86 -8.52 -4.83
N LYS A 131 11.91 -9.05 -5.49
CA LYS A 131 11.86 -10.16 -6.45
C LYS A 131 10.84 -9.98 -7.57
N ILE A 132 10.67 -8.74 -8.04
CA ILE A 132 9.76 -8.37 -9.12
C ILE A 132 10.48 -7.47 -10.12
N LYS A 133 9.93 -7.41 -11.34
CA LYS A 133 10.35 -6.40 -12.32
C LYS A 133 9.75 -5.05 -11.98
N LEU A 134 10.59 -4.03 -11.96
CA LEU A 134 10.17 -2.63 -11.78
C LEU A 134 10.32 -1.86 -13.09
N ILE A 135 9.29 -1.11 -13.46
CA ILE A 135 9.28 -0.26 -14.65
C ILE A 135 9.06 1.18 -14.21
N ARG A 136 9.92 2.09 -14.70
CA ARG A 136 9.77 3.52 -14.46
C ARG A 136 8.61 4.07 -15.28
N MET A 137 7.66 4.69 -14.61
CA MET A 137 6.54 5.36 -15.25
C MET A 137 5.96 6.41 -14.28
N PRO A 138 5.70 7.65 -14.69
CA PRO A 138 4.89 8.56 -13.90
C PRO A 138 3.43 8.07 -13.92
N ILE A 139 2.63 8.51 -12.96
CA ILE A 139 1.18 8.26 -12.93
C ILE A 139 0.48 9.63 -12.83
N ALA A 140 -0.37 9.94 -13.79
CA ALA A 140 -1.07 11.24 -13.87
C ALA A 140 -0.12 12.45 -13.72
N GLY A 141 1.11 12.35 -14.27
CA GLY A 141 2.15 13.36 -14.13
C GLY A 141 2.90 13.38 -12.80
N TYR A 142 2.52 12.54 -11.82
CA TYR A 142 3.20 12.47 -10.53
C TYR A 142 4.37 11.48 -10.57
N PHE A 143 5.47 11.85 -9.92
CA PHE A 143 6.62 10.97 -9.68
C PHE A 143 6.47 10.15 -8.40
N GLN A 144 5.54 10.52 -7.52
CA GLN A 144 5.21 9.81 -6.29
C GLN A 144 4.19 8.70 -6.56
N VAL A 145 4.56 7.76 -7.41
CA VAL A 145 3.68 6.70 -7.95
C VAL A 145 3.02 5.85 -6.86
N GLY A 146 3.72 5.60 -5.75
CA GLY A 146 3.20 4.86 -4.61
C GLY A 146 2.27 5.67 -3.70
N ALA A 147 2.20 7.01 -3.85
CA ALA A 147 1.22 7.84 -3.16
C ALA A 147 -0.10 7.95 -3.94
N VAL A 148 -0.01 7.98 -5.27
CA VAL A 148 -1.16 8.15 -6.17
C VAL A 148 -1.75 6.83 -6.67
N GLY A 149 -1.19 5.70 -6.23
CA GLY A 149 -1.66 4.35 -6.57
C GLY A 149 -1.61 3.39 -5.41
N ILE A 150 -2.50 2.40 -5.41
CA ILE A 150 -2.46 1.23 -4.53
C ILE A 150 -2.69 -0.02 -5.36
N ALA A 151 -1.90 -1.07 -5.09
CA ALA A 151 -2.00 -2.36 -5.76
C ALA A 151 -2.04 -3.51 -4.75
N THR A 152 -2.82 -4.54 -5.08
CA THR A 152 -2.85 -5.87 -4.47
C THR A 152 -2.68 -6.91 -5.57
N ASN A 153 -2.68 -8.18 -5.24
CA ASN A 153 -2.69 -9.24 -6.26
C ASN A 153 -4.06 -9.45 -6.95
N ASN A 154 -5.09 -8.70 -6.58
CA ASN A 154 -6.43 -8.77 -7.20
C ASN A 154 -6.75 -7.59 -8.12
N GLY A 155 -6.15 -6.42 -7.86
CA GLY A 155 -6.42 -5.21 -8.61
C GLY A 155 -5.57 -4.04 -8.13
N ALA A 156 -5.59 -2.96 -8.90
CA ALA A 156 -4.93 -1.72 -8.51
C ALA A 156 -5.81 -0.50 -8.84
N MET A 157 -5.76 0.50 -7.99
CA MET A 157 -6.46 1.77 -8.18
C MET A 157 -5.46 2.91 -8.24
N LEU A 158 -5.57 3.75 -9.28
CA LEU A 158 -4.68 4.87 -9.54
C LEU A 158 -5.43 6.21 -9.44
N HIS A 159 -4.65 7.28 -9.48
CA HIS A 159 -5.13 8.66 -9.46
C HIS A 159 -6.23 8.90 -10.52
N PRO A 160 -7.29 9.70 -10.23
CA PRO A 160 -8.39 9.94 -11.17
C PRO A 160 -7.99 10.51 -12.53
N MET A 161 -6.87 11.22 -12.61
CA MET A 161 -6.36 11.83 -13.84
C MET A 161 -5.40 10.91 -14.62
N THR A 162 -5.27 9.64 -14.26
CA THR A 162 -4.45 8.69 -15.00
C THR A 162 -5.02 8.44 -16.38
N SER A 163 -4.21 8.57 -17.42
CA SER A 163 -4.61 8.38 -18.80
C SER A 163 -4.86 6.91 -19.15
N GLU A 164 -5.64 6.62 -20.20
CA GLU A 164 -5.87 5.26 -20.68
C GLU A 164 -4.58 4.55 -21.09
N GLU A 165 -3.60 5.28 -21.62
CA GLU A 165 -2.29 4.72 -21.97
C GLU A 165 -1.52 4.29 -20.73
N GLU A 166 -1.52 5.13 -19.66
CA GLU A 166 -0.91 4.78 -18.38
C GLU A 166 -1.63 3.60 -17.72
N LEU A 167 -2.97 3.56 -17.76
CA LEU A 167 -3.76 2.42 -17.23
C LEU A 167 -3.41 1.12 -17.96
N LYS A 168 -3.30 1.14 -19.29
CA LYS A 168 -2.90 -0.05 -20.05
C LYS A 168 -1.51 -0.55 -19.65
N LYS A 169 -0.53 0.34 -19.56
CA LYS A 169 0.83 0.01 -19.12
C LYS A 169 0.83 -0.51 -17.68
N ALA A 170 0.05 0.10 -16.79
CA ALA A 170 -0.04 -0.34 -15.40
C ALA A 170 -0.62 -1.75 -15.28
N ARG A 171 -1.64 -2.11 -16.09
CA ARG A 171 -2.18 -3.48 -16.15
C ARG A 171 -1.12 -4.49 -16.58
N GLU A 172 -0.32 -4.16 -17.59
CA GLU A 172 0.77 -5.02 -18.08
C GLU A 172 1.87 -5.20 -17.03
N ILE A 173 2.23 -4.12 -16.30
CA ILE A 173 3.29 -4.14 -15.29
C ILE A 173 2.85 -4.88 -14.02
N LEU A 174 1.65 -4.57 -13.52
CA LEU A 174 1.14 -5.10 -12.25
C LEU A 174 0.46 -6.46 -12.39
N GLY A 175 0.15 -6.90 -13.61
CA GLY A 175 -0.48 -8.19 -13.88
C GLY A 175 -1.90 -8.33 -13.34
N VAL A 176 -2.60 -7.22 -13.09
CA VAL A 176 -3.96 -7.17 -12.53
C VAL A 176 -4.81 -6.12 -13.25
N ASP A 177 -6.12 -6.15 -13.03
CA ASP A 177 -6.99 -5.08 -13.48
C ASP A 177 -6.66 -3.77 -12.76
N VAL A 178 -6.66 -2.68 -13.52
CA VAL A 178 -6.34 -1.34 -13.02
C VAL A 178 -7.43 -0.37 -13.45
N ASP A 179 -7.90 0.45 -12.53
CA ASP A 179 -8.86 1.52 -12.79
C ASP A 179 -8.48 2.78 -11.98
N VAL A 180 -9.18 3.86 -12.20
CA VAL A 180 -9.00 5.13 -11.49
C VAL A 180 -10.01 5.30 -10.37
N GLY A 181 -9.66 6.06 -9.34
CA GLY A 181 -10.59 6.38 -8.26
C GLY A 181 -10.01 7.37 -7.26
N SER A 182 -10.87 7.73 -6.30
CA SER A 182 -10.52 8.56 -5.15
C SER A 182 -10.94 7.88 -3.85
N VAL A 183 -10.56 8.46 -2.74
CA VAL A 183 -10.89 8.01 -1.38
C VAL A 183 -11.26 9.19 -0.50
N ASN A 184 -11.87 8.94 0.65
CA ASN A 184 -12.10 9.96 1.68
C ASN A 184 -12.81 11.24 1.17
N GLY A 185 -13.78 11.09 0.26
CA GLY A 185 -14.56 12.23 -0.25
C GLY A 185 -13.84 13.02 -1.34
N GLY A 186 -13.13 12.35 -2.24
CA GLY A 186 -12.49 12.96 -3.41
C GLY A 186 -10.97 13.13 -3.29
N VAL A 187 -10.33 12.57 -2.27
CA VAL A 187 -8.86 12.57 -2.14
C VAL A 187 -8.24 11.72 -3.25
N PRO A 188 -7.43 12.29 -4.17
CA PRO A 188 -6.90 11.57 -5.32
C PRO A 188 -5.63 10.76 -5.02
N PHE A 189 -5.01 10.99 -3.86
CA PHE A 189 -3.86 10.23 -3.36
C PHE A 189 -4.36 8.94 -2.71
N VAL A 190 -4.77 8.00 -3.54
CA VAL A 190 -5.53 6.80 -3.14
C VAL A 190 -4.81 5.93 -2.11
N ALA A 191 -3.49 5.86 -2.15
CA ALA A 191 -2.71 5.13 -1.18
C ALA A 191 -2.85 5.66 0.25
N SER A 192 -3.22 6.94 0.43
CA SER A 192 -3.42 7.50 1.77
C SER A 192 -4.63 6.90 2.47
N GLY A 193 -5.69 6.54 1.74
CA GLY A 193 -6.97 6.12 2.30
C GLY A 193 -7.25 4.62 2.23
N ILE A 194 -6.36 3.80 1.67
CA ILE A 194 -6.57 2.35 1.51
C ILE A 194 -5.34 1.58 1.94
N VAL A 195 -5.56 0.49 2.68
CA VAL A 195 -4.57 -0.56 2.96
C VAL A 195 -5.24 -1.91 2.82
N GLY A 196 -4.58 -2.88 2.20
CA GLY A 196 -5.16 -4.21 2.10
C GLY A 196 -4.36 -5.20 1.28
N ASN A 197 -5.00 -6.33 1.04
CA ASN A 197 -4.50 -7.45 0.28
C ASN A 197 -5.65 -8.15 -0.46
N THR A 198 -5.42 -9.34 -1.02
CA THR A 198 -6.46 -10.12 -1.72
C THR A 198 -7.62 -10.57 -0.82
N ASN A 199 -7.49 -10.56 0.50
CA ASN A 199 -8.53 -11.00 1.44
C ASN A 199 -9.48 -9.88 1.87
N GLY A 200 -9.00 -8.62 1.90
CA GLY A 200 -9.80 -7.49 2.36
C GLY A 200 -9.09 -6.15 2.22
N LEU A 201 -9.89 -5.09 2.37
CA LEU A 201 -9.39 -3.71 2.37
C LEU A 201 -9.84 -2.98 3.64
N ILE A 202 -8.92 -2.23 4.23
CA ILE A 202 -9.19 -1.22 5.26
C ILE A 202 -9.18 0.13 4.55
N VAL A 203 -10.30 0.83 4.61
CA VAL A 203 -10.54 2.09 3.88
C VAL A 203 -10.93 3.17 4.87
N GLY A 204 -10.49 4.39 4.65
CA GLY A 204 -10.82 5.53 5.53
C GLY A 204 -12.33 5.77 5.64
N LYS A 205 -12.84 6.06 6.83
CA LYS A 205 -14.28 6.25 7.11
C LYS A 205 -14.92 7.39 6.30
N SER A 206 -14.15 8.34 5.80
CA SER A 206 -14.67 9.45 4.99
C SER A 206 -14.91 9.07 3.52
N THR A 207 -14.59 7.83 3.12
CA THR A 207 -14.80 7.35 1.76
C THR A 207 -16.30 7.16 1.49
N THR A 208 -16.76 7.75 0.41
CA THR A 208 -18.18 7.85 0.04
C THR A 208 -18.70 6.58 -0.64
N GLY A 209 -20.02 6.43 -0.71
CA GLY A 209 -20.67 5.31 -1.39
C GLY A 209 -20.23 5.10 -2.84
N PRO A 210 -20.21 6.14 -3.70
CA PRO A 210 -19.68 6.04 -5.07
C PRO A 210 -18.22 5.58 -5.13
N GLU A 211 -17.35 6.09 -4.26
CA GLU A 211 -15.95 5.66 -4.17
C GLU A 211 -15.85 4.18 -3.78
N LEU A 212 -16.63 3.73 -2.80
CA LEU A 212 -16.69 2.33 -2.38
C LEU A 212 -17.16 1.38 -3.50
N MET A 213 -18.07 1.84 -4.37
CA MET A 213 -18.47 1.07 -5.56
C MET A 213 -17.31 0.88 -6.53
N ILE A 214 -16.52 1.93 -6.79
CA ILE A 214 -15.33 1.84 -7.64
C ILE A 214 -14.31 0.89 -7.01
N ILE A 215 -13.97 1.08 -5.74
CA ILE A 215 -13.05 0.23 -4.98
C ILE A 215 -13.48 -1.24 -5.05
N SER A 216 -14.77 -1.52 -4.82
CA SER A 216 -15.32 -2.87 -4.87
C SER A 216 -15.13 -3.53 -6.23
N ARG A 217 -15.36 -2.78 -7.31
CA ARG A 217 -15.18 -3.25 -8.68
C ARG A 217 -13.70 -3.53 -8.99
N VAL A 218 -12.82 -2.59 -8.69
CA VAL A 218 -11.38 -2.67 -8.97
C VAL A 218 -10.74 -3.88 -8.29
N PHE A 219 -11.07 -4.09 -7.02
CA PHE A 219 -10.48 -5.18 -6.22
C PHE A 219 -11.32 -6.47 -6.23
N LYS A 220 -12.29 -6.58 -7.17
CA LYS A 220 -13.08 -7.80 -7.45
C LYS A 220 -13.85 -8.33 -6.22
N PHE A 221 -14.50 -7.45 -5.49
CA PHE A 221 -15.44 -7.89 -4.44
C PHE A 221 -16.71 -8.42 -5.10
N GLU A 222 -16.91 -9.72 -5.06
CA GLU A 222 -18.09 -10.37 -5.64
C GLU A 222 -19.38 -10.01 -4.86
N GLY A 223 -20.44 -9.69 -5.59
CA GLY A 223 -21.76 -9.41 -5.04
C GLY A 223 -22.09 -7.92 -4.84
N ASN A 224 -23.15 -7.63 -4.07
CA ASN A 224 -23.55 -6.25 -3.80
C ASN A 224 -22.50 -5.56 -2.91
N PRO A 225 -21.79 -4.53 -3.41
CA PRO A 225 -20.69 -3.89 -2.67
C PRO A 225 -21.12 -3.38 -1.29
N VAL A 226 -22.38 -2.95 -1.14
CA VAL A 226 -22.94 -2.45 0.14
C VAL A 226 -23.01 -3.56 1.21
N LYS A 227 -23.18 -4.82 0.83
CA LYS A 227 -23.19 -5.95 1.79
C LYS A 227 -21.81 -6.32 2.33
N HIS A 228 -20.76 -5.89 1.67
CA HIS A 228 -19.39 -6.19 2.04
C HIS A 228 -18.69 -5.05 2.80
N VAL A 229 -19.36 -3.89 2.92
CA VAL A 229 -18.85 -2.75 3.70
C VAL A 229 -19.25 -2.91 5.16
N LYS A 230 -18.27 -2.91 6.04
CA LYS A 230 -18.46 -2.95 7.49
C LYS A 230 -17.83 -1.70 8.10
N THR A 231 -18.61 -0.96 8.87
CA THR A 231 -18.09 0.15 9.67
C THR A 231 -17.69 -0.36 11.05
N LEU A 232 -16.52 -0.03 11.48
CA LEU A 232 -16.03 -0.40 12.79
C LEU A 232 -16.07 0.81 13.71
N GLU A 233 -16.54 0.58 14.93
CA GLU A 233 -16.50 1.59 15.99
C GLU A 233 -15.05 1.72 16.51
N ASP A 234 -14.67 2.95 16.85
CA ASP A 234 -13.32 3.32 17.32
C ASP A 234 -13.02 2.80 18.74
#